data_f634cb286e9e4a0436a4213a5e5a58dd
#
_entry.id   f634cb286e9e4a0436a4213a5e5a58dd
#
_cell.length_a   1.000
_cell.length_b   1.000
_cell.length_c   1.000
_cell.angle_alpha   90.00
_cell.angle_beta   90.00
_cell.angle_gamma   90.00
#
_symmetry.space_group_name_H-M   'P 1'
#
loop_
_entity.id
_entity.type
_entity.pdbx_description
1 polymer ?
#
loop_
_entity_poly.entity_id
_entity_poly.type
_entity_poly.pdbx_seq_one_letter_code
_entity_poly.pdbx_strand_id
1 'polypeptide(L)'
;YTAFSNKGNMLNPYLIKQKGSKKQVLREHVFSNDAVKTVNDAMKQVISNPNGTGHAAQIDGIDLKGKTGTAEIKQSQTDTKGTELGWFVTIMPKTEYKESLELVSMTEDVKKRGGSGYVVNKTKKILEEYLQ
;
A
#
# COMPACT_ATOMS: atom_id res chain seq x y z
N TYR A 1 1.22 -7.92 -2.52
CA TYR A 1 1.01 -7.56 -1.10
C TYR A 1 -0.05 -8.42 -0.42
N THR A 2 -0.99 -9.03 -1.16
CA THR A 2 -2.08 -9.87 -0.58
C THR A 2 -1.60 -10.94 0.41
N ALA A 3 -0.37 -11.45 0.29
CA ALA A 3 0.19 -12.39 1.24
C ALA A 3 0.37 -11.80 2.65
N PHE A 4 0.64 -10.48 2.77
CA PHE A 4 0.80 -9.81 4.06
C PHE A 4 -0.55 -9.53 4.73
N SER A 5 -1.62 -9.35 3.95
CA SER A 5 -2.98 -9.19 4.46
C SER A 5 -3.70 -10.53 4.68
N ASN A 6 -3.13 -11.67 4.23
CA ASN A 6 -3.76 -12.98 4.24
C ASN A 6 -2.86 -14.09 4.85
N LYS A 7 -2.21 -13.82 5.97
CA LYS A 7 -1.44 -14.81 6.77
C LYS A 7 -0.39 -15.58 5.96
N GLY A 8 0.30 -14.91 5.04
CA GLY A 8 1.34 -15.50 4.21
C GLY A 8 0.84 -16.21 2.95
N ASN A 9 -0.46 -16.24 2.70
CA ASN A 9 -1.04 -16.85 1.51
C ASN A 9 -1.34 -15.81 0.44
N MET A 10 -0.87 -16.02 -0.77
CA MET A 10 -1.15 -15.15 -1.91
C MET A 10 -2.53 -15.45 -2.49
N LEU A 11 -3.35 -14.43 -2.64
CA LEU A 11 -4.68 -14.57 -3.23
C LEU A 11 -4.64 -14.47 -4.75
N ASN A 12 -5.52 -15.21 -5.41
CA ASN A 12 -5.76 -15.08 -6.83
C ASN A 12 -6.65 -13.86 -7.10
N PRO A 13 -6.18 -12.85 -7.86
CA PRO A 13 -7.00 -11.69 -8.18
C PRO A 13 -8.10 -12.05 -9.19
N TYR A 14 -9.25 -11.41 -9.07
CA TYR A 14 -10.31 -11.45 -10.08
C TYR A 14 -10.93 -10.06 -10.24
N LEU A 15 -11.27 -9.70 -11.46
CA LEU A 15 -11.86 -8.39 -11.79
C LEU A 15 -13.38 -8.38 -11.57
N ILE A 16 -14.04 -9.50 -11.79
CA ILE A 16 -15.50 -9.61 -11.69
C ILE A 16 -15.86 -10.54 -10.55
N LYS A 17 -16.48 -9.97 -9.51
CA LYS A 17 -17.02 -10.75 -8.39
C LYS A 17 -18.37 -11.36 -8.78
N GLN A 18 -18.41 -12.68 -8.90
CA GLN A 18 -19.67 -13.42 -9.07
C GLN A 18 -20.31 -13.71 -7.72
N LYS A 19 -21.64 -13.79 -7.67
CA LYS A 19 -22.39 -14.17 -6.46
C LYS A 19 -21.92 -15.56 -5.99
N GLY A 20 -21.47 -15.65 -4.75
CA GLY A 20 -20.94 -16.89 -4.18
C GLY A 20 -19.45 -17.15 -4.44
N SER A 21 -18.74 -16.26 -5.13
CA SER A 21 -17.28 -16.36 -5.28
C SER A 21 -16.59 -16.36 -3.90
N LYS A 22 -15.78 -17.39 -3.66
CA LYS A 22 -14.93 -17.47 -2.47
C LYS A 22 -13.54 -16.96 -2.81
N LYS A 23 -12.82 -16.42 -1.80
CA LYS A 23 -11.40 -16.10 -1.93
C LYS A 23 -10.64 -17.35 -2.38
N GLN A 24 -9.93 -17.27 -3.49
CA GLN A 24 -9.09 -18.36 -3.98
C GLN A 24 -7.64 -18.06 -3.62
N VAL A 25 -6.97 -19.04 -3.05
CA VAL A 25 -5.54 -18.97 -2.76
C VAL A 25 -4.78 -19.38 -4.02
N LEU A 26 -3.92 -18.49 -4.52
CA LEU A 26 -3.03 -18.74 -5.65
C LEU A 26 -1.83 -19.56 -5.21
N ARG A 27 -1.25 -19.21 -4.04
CA ARG A 27 -0.14 -19.92 -3.40
C ARG A 27 -0.28 -19.87 -1.89
N GLU A 28 -0.15 -21.02 -1.25
CA GLU A 28 -0.10 -21.14 0.20
C GLU A 28 1.32 -20.94 0.71
N HIS A 29 1.42 -20.41 1.93
CA HIS A 29 2.68 -20.29 2.68
C HIS A 29 3.84 -19.65 1.89
N VAL A 30 3.53 -18.58 1.11
CA VAL A 30 4.57 -17.80 0.40
C VAL A 30 5.53 -17.17 1.42
N PHE A 31 5.01 -16.79 2.58
CA PHE A 31 5.77 -16.28 3.71
C PHE A 31 5.34 -16.98 5.01
N SER A 32 6.29 -17.18 5.93
CA SER A 32 6.00 -17.64 7.28
C SER A 32 5.21 -16.58 8.06
N ASN A 33 4.51 -17.00 9.13
CA ASN A 33 3.77 -16.07 9.98
C ASN A 33 4.70 -15.02 10.62
N ASP A 34 5.92 -15.40 11.00
CA ASP A 34 6.90 -14.48 11.58
C ASP A 34 7.38 -13.43 10.56
N ALA A 35 7.61 -13.83 9.31
CA ALA A 35 7.95 -12.92 8.23
C ALA A 35 6.79 -11.95 7.96
N VAL A 36 5.56 -12.45 7.91
CA VAL A 36 4.35 -11.62 7.74
C VAL A 36 4.21 -10.62 8.88
N LYS A 37 4.40 -11.07 10.12
CA LYS A 37 4.35 -10.19 11.29
C LYS A 37 5.42 -9.09 11.21
N THR A 38 6.68 -9.47 10.96
CA THR A 38 7.80 -8.53 10.88
C THR A 38 7.55 -7.45 9.81
N VAL A 39 7.12 -7.85 8.61
CA VAL A 39 6.83 -6.90 7.53
C VAL A 39 5.64 -6.02 7.88
N ASN A 40 4.57 -6.57 8.43
CA ASN A 40 3.41 -5.79 8.85
C ASN A 40 3.74 -4.78 9.94
N ASP A 41 4.57 -5.14 10.91
CA ASP A 41 5.02 -4.23 11.97
C ASP A 41 5.88 -3.08 11.37
N ALA A 42 6.77 -3.40 10.43
CA ALA A 42 7.53 -2.39 9.70
C ALA A 42 6.63 -1.47 8.85
N MET A 43 5.66 -2.02 8.13
CA MET A 43 4.70 -1.24 7.33
C MET A 43 3.81 -0.34 8.21
N LYS A 44 3.49 -0.77 9.43
CA LYS A 44 2.79 0.06 10.41
C LYS A 44 3.65 1.27 10.80
N GLN A 45 4.94 1.07 11.06
CA GLN A 45 5.87 2.15 11.42
C GLN A 45 6.02 3.21 10.31
N VAL A 46 5.89 2.82 9.04
CA VAL A 46 5.91 3.79 7.92
C VAL A 46 4.82 4.87 8.08
N ILE A 47 3.70 4.54 8.73
CA ILE A 47 2.56 5.44 8.92
C ILE A 47 2.50 5.99 10.35
N SER A 48 2.63 5.13 11.37
CA SER A 48 2.44 5.54 12.77
C SER A 48 3.60 6.37 13.33
N ASN A 49 4.82 6.19 12.81
CA ASN A 49 5.97 6.97 13.25
C ASN A 49 5.91 8.39 12.65
N PRO A 50 6.05 9.46 13.45
CA PRO A 50 6.08 10.85 12.94
C PRO A 50 7.14 11.11 11.87
N ASN A 51 8.24 10.36 11.86
CA ASN A 51 9.30 10.42 10.84
C ASN A 51 9.08 9.41 9.71
N GLY A 52 7.98 8.67 9.71
CA GLY A 52 7.66 7.69 8.68
C GLY A 52 7.32 8.35 7.34
N THR A 53 7.81 7.78 6.25
CA THR A 53 7.61 8.34 4.89
C THR A 53 6.14 8.35 4.44
N GLY A 54 5.27 7.58 5.11
CA GLY A 54 3.83 7.52 4.88
C GLY A 54 3.01 8.18 6.00
N HIS A 55 3.65 8.86 6.97
CA HIS A 55 2.96 9.42 8.15
C HIS A 55 1.80 10.33 7.80
N ALA A 56 1.91 11.12 6.73
CA ALA A 56 0.83 11.99 6.27
C ALA A 56 -0.48 11.24 5.92
N ALA A 57 -0.43 9.92 5.71
CA ALA A 57 -1.62 9.09 5.49
C ALA A 57 -2.27 8.56 6.78
N GLN A 58 -1.75 8.88 7.95
CA GLN A 58 -2.34 8.44 9.21
C GLN A 58 -3.80 8.89 9.32
N ILE A 59 -4.66 7.97 9.76
CA ILE A 59 -6.09 8.19 10.01
C ILE A 59 -6.36 7.70 11.43
N ASP A 60 -6.95 8.55 12.25
CA ASP A 60 -7.23 8.26 13.64
C ASP A 60 -8.16 7.05 13.79
N GLY A 61 -7.83 6.16 14.69
CA GLY A 61 -8.59 4.93 14.94
C GLY A 61 -8.38 3.81 13.90
N ILE A 62 -7.58 4.02 12.85
CA ILE A 62 -7.30 3.02 11.82
C ILE A 62 -5.86 2.53 11.92
N ASP A 63 -5.67 1.22 12.10
CA ASP A 63 -4.34 0.58 12.08
C ASP A 63 -3.85 0.38 10.64
N LEU A 64 -3.63 1.50 9.94
CA LEU A 64 -3.19 1.51 8.55
C LEU A 64 -1.71 1.10 8.46
N LYS A 65 -1.39 0.26 7.48
CA LYS A 65 -0.04 -0.15 7.13
C LYS A 65 0.29 0.37 5.74
N GLY A 66 1.55 0.74 5.49
CA GLY A 66 1.92 1.27 4.18
C GLY A 66 3.37 1.08 3.81
N LYS A 67 3.64 1.25 2.52
CA LYS A 67 4.98 1.30 1.96
C LYS A 67 5.03 2.30 0.81
N THR A 68 5.87 3.31 0.95
CA THR A 68 6.17 4.27 -0.11
C THR A 68 7.23 3.73 -1.05
N GLY A 69 7.21 4.19 -2.28
CA GLY A 69 8.25 3.89 -3.28
C GLY A 69 8.41 5.06 -4.24
N THR A 70 9.64 5.26 -4.69
CA THR A 70 9.94 6.18 -5.78
C THR A 70 10.80 5.44 -6.78
N ALA A 71 10.38 5.39 -8.03
CA ALA A 71 11.13 4.80 -9.11
C ALA A 71 11.55 5.90 -10.09
N GLU A 72 12.87 6.02 -10.31
CA GLU A 72 13.40 6.95 -11.30
C GLU A 72 13.32 6.33 -12.69
N ILE A 73 12.75 7.08 -13.65
CA ILE A 73 12.77 6.72 -15.07
C ILE A 73 13.87 7.53 -15.72
N LYS A 74 15.00 6.89 -15.92
CA LYS A 74 16.22 7.49 -16.51
C LYS A 74 16.68 6.70 -17.71
N GLN A 75 17.26 7.38 -18.69
CA GLN A 75 17.90 6.75 -19.84
C GLN A 75 19.33 6.26 -19.53
N SER A 76 19.96 6.82 -18.52
CA SER A 76 21.29 6.44 -18.01
C SER A 76 21.44 6.81 -16.53
N GLN A 77 22.49 6.32 -15.88
CA GLN A 77 22.81 6.67 -14.47
C GLN A 77 23.09 8.17 -14.28
N THR A 78 23.57 8.84 -15.30
CA THR A 78 23.90 10.27 -15.27
C THR A 78 22.76 11.17 -15.75
N ASP A 79 21.63 10.59 -16.15
CA ASP A 79 20.48 11.36 -16.59
C ASP A 79 19.81 12.08 -15.42
N THR A 80 19.88 13.41 -15.43
CA THR A 80 19.23 14.29 -14.45
C THR A 80 17.87 14.81 -14.89
N LYS A 81 17.50 14.58 -16.16
CA LYS A 81 16.24 15.06 -16.76
C LYS A 81 15.10 14.05 -16.65
N GLY A 82 15.42 12.81 -16.31
CA GLY A 82 14.42 11.76 -16.10
C GLY A 82 13.36 12.14 -15.09
N THR A 83 12.20 11.52 -15.22
CA THR A 83 11.07 11.70 -14.30
C THR A 83 11.05 10.64 -13.19
N GLU A 84 10.14 10.75 -12.26
CA GLU A 84 9.96 9.83 -11.14
C GLU A 84 8.50 9.35 -11.08
N LEU A 85 8.34 8.05 -10.81
CA LEU A 85 7.05 7.45 -10.43
C LEU A 85 6.98 7.40 -8.90
N GLY A 86 5.95 7.99 -8.34
CA GLY A 86 5.64 7.84 -6.92
C GLY A 86 4.68 6.68 -6.71
N TRP A 87 4.97 5.84 -5.70
CA TRP A 87 4.17 4.70 -5.31
C TRP A 87 3.79 4.77 -3.85
N PHE A 88 2.60 4.33 -3.53
CA PHE A 88 2.18 4.08 -2.16
C PHE A 88 1.23 2.89 -2.11
N VAL A 89 1.60 1.88 -1.34
CA VAL A 89 0.74 0.72 -1.06
C VAL A 89 0.25 0.84 0.37
N THR A 90 -1.05 0.64 0.57
CA THR A 90 -1.65 0.60 1.91
C THR A 90 -2.46 -0.68 2.10
N ILE A 91 -2.43 -1.18 3.33
CA ILE A 91 -3.30 -2.26 3.81
C ILE A 91 -4.11 -1.68 4.96
N MET A 92 -5.40 -1.50 4.73
CA MET A 92 -6.36 -1.11 5.73
C MET A 92 -7.03 -2.38 6.28
N PRO A 93 -6.98 -2.61 7.59
CA PRO A 93 -7.66 -3.76 8.17
C PRO A 93 -9.19 -3.61 8.07
N LYS A 94 -9.90 -4.72 8.25
CA LYS A 94 -11.34 -4.69 8.40
C LYS A 94 -11.71 -3.84 9.62
N THR A 95 -12.69 -2.97 9.45
CA THR A 95 -13.31 -2.20 10.53
C THR A 95 -14.71 -2.75 10.83
N GLU A 96 -15.41 -2.14 11.78
CA GLU A 96 -16.80 -2.52 12.08
C GLU A 96 -17.72 -2.35 10.86
N TYR A 97 -17.49 -1.32 10.05
CA TYR A 97 -18.38 -0.92 8.95
C TYR A 97 -17.83 -1.18 7.54
N LYS A 98 -16.53 -1.42 7.41
CA LYS A 98 -15.86 -1.58 6.10
C LYS A 98 -15.02 -2.84 6.05
N GLU A 99 -15.02 -3.51 4.91
CA GLU A 99 -14.14 -4.63 4.64
C GLU A 99 -12.66 -4.17 4.54
N SER A 100 -11.75 -5.12 4.75
CA SER A 100 -10.32 -4.84 4.54
C SER A 100 -10.05 -4.42 3.10
N LEU A 101 -9.20 -3.41 2.94
CA LEU A 101 -8.82 -2.86 1.64
C LEU A 101 -7.31 -2.87 1.48
N GLU A 102 -6.85 -3.36 0.35
CA GLU A 102 -5.48 -3.16 -0.12
C GLU A 102 -5.54 -2.18 -1.29
N LEU A 103 -4.89 -1.03 -1.15
CA LEU A 103 -4.86 0.02 -2.16
C LEU A 103 -3.44 0.24 -2.63
N VAL A 104 -3.24 0.12 -3.94
CA VAL A 104 -1.96 0.43 -4.61
C VAL A 104 -2.16 1.68 -5.44
N SER A 105 -1.46 2.73 -5.09
CA SER A 105 -1.51 4.02 -5.77
C SER A 105 -0.20 4.32 -6.46
N MET A 106 -0.29 4.81 -7.69
CA MET A 106 0.86 5.27 -8.46
C MET A 106 0.54 6.60 -9.14
N THR A 107 1.53 7.48 -9.18
CA THR A 107 1.44 8.74 -9.94
C THR A 107 2.74 8.95 -10.70
N GLU A 108 2.61 9.31 -11.97
CA GLU A 108 3.74 9.70 -12.81
C GLU A 108 4.17 11.14 -12.54
N ASP A 109 5.43 11.43 -12.85
CA ASP A 109 6.02 12.77 -12.81
C ASP A 109 5.88 13.46 -11.45
N VAL A 110 6.32 12.76 -10.40
CA VAL A 110 6.27 13.29 -9.02
C VAL A 110 7.53 14.03 -8.59
N LYS A 111 8.58 14.06 -9.41
CA LYS A 111 9.90 14.64 -9.08
C LYS A 111 9.79 16.08 -8.55
N LYS A 112 8.92 16.92 -9.14
CA LYS A 112 8.69 18.30 -8.73
C LYS A 112 7.49 18.48 -7.81
N ARG A 113 6.85 17.39 -7.38
CA ARG A 113 5.63 17.39 -6.55
C ARG A 113 5.86 16.85 -5.14
N GLY A 114 7.12 16.57 -4.78
CA GLY A 114 7.46 15.99 -3.47
C GLY A 114 7.56 14.46 -3.47
N GLY A 115 7.81 13.84 -4.64
CA GLY A 115 8.04 12.42 -4.77
C GLY A 115 6.84 11.57 -4.32
N SER A 116 7.10 10.46 -3.64
CA SER A 116 6.05 9.59 -3.10
C SER A 116 5.14 10.28 -2.08
N GLY A 117 5.57 11.36 -1.41
CA GLY A 117 4.74 12.13 -0.49
C GLY A 117 3.49 12.72 -1.15
N TYR A 118 3.57 13.08 -2.43
CA TYR A 118 2.41 13.51 -3.20
C TYR A 118 1.35 12.40 -3.30
N VAL A 119 1.79 11.16 -3.56
CA VAL A 119 0.91 9.99 -3.68
C VAL A 119 0.30 9.64 -2.32
N VAL A 120 1.09 9.73 -1.23
CA VAL A 120 0.62 9.52 0.15
C VAL A 120 -0.57 10.42 0.46
N ASN A 121 -0.47 11.72 0.17
CA ASN A 121 -1.54 12.69 0.42
C ASN A 121 -2.79 12.42 -0.41
N LYS A 122 -2.64 11.98 -1.66
CA LYS A 122 -3.78 11.60 -2.51
C LYS A 122 -4.46 10.34 -2.02
N THR A 123 -3.67 9.33 -1.65
CA THR A 123 -4.17 8.07 -1.12
C THR A 123 -4.95 8.27 0.19
N LYS A 124 -4.46 9.14 1.09
CA LYS A 124 -5.18 9.49 2.32
C LYS A 124 -6.61 9.95 2.03
N LYS A 125 -6.78 10.90 1.10
CA LYS A 125 -8.11 11.42 0.74
C LYS A 125 -9.05 10.33 0.24
N ILE A 126 -8.54 9.38 -0.57
CA ILE A 126 -9.32 8.25 -1.06
C ILE A 126 -9.75 7.35 0.09
N LEU A 127 -8.84 7.08 1.04
CA LEU A 127 -9.15 6.25 2.20
C LEU A 127 -10.16 6.91 3.15
N GLU A 128 -10.03 8.23 3.39
CA GLU A 128 -10.97 9.00 4.19
C GLU A 128 -12.39 8.99 3.58
N GLU A 129 -12.49 9.14 2.26
CA GLU A 129 -13.76 9.06 1.55
C GLU A 129 -14.35 7.63 1.56
N TYR A 130 -13.49 6.61 1.43
CA TYR A 130 -13.94 5.21 1.55
C TYR A 130 -14.49 4.89 2.95
N LEU A 131 -13.99 5.52 4.00
CA LEU A 131 -14.40 5.30 5.39
C LEU A 131 -15.73 5.98 5.77
N GLN A 132 -16.13 6.99 5.03
CA GLN A 132 -17.45 7.63 5.17
C GLN A 132 -18.56 6.71 4.68
#